data_c1edec75d06bb9556e2d3187d20e539b
#
_entry.id   c1edec75d06bb9556e2d3187d20e539b
#
_cell.length_a   1.000
_cell.length_b   1.000
_cell.length_c   1.000
_cell.angle_alpha   90.00
_cell.angle_beta   90.00
_cell.angle_gamma   90.00
#
_symmetry.space_group_name_H-M   'P 1'
#
loop_
_entity.id
_entity.type
_entity.pdbx_description
1 polymer ?
#
loop_
_entity_poly.entity_id
_entity_poly.type
_entity_poly.pdbx_seq_one_letter_code
_entity_poly.pdbx_strand_id
1 'polypeptide(L)'
;IDFIFKDVIVDLKTTARMPSKPTDANKRQMAIYSLAYPNYRADVFYASPKAFNKFIINEKEIKLHQKQIHSLAIGLMKFLAISDDKEELASIIHPNYDAWTWSEYMKEQSSKIIKQWSYE
;
A
#
# COMPACT_ATOMS: atom_id res chain seq x y z
N ILE A 1 -5.90 -5.03 -10.27
CA ILE A 1 -7.22 -4.91 -10.92
C ILE A 1 -7.66 -6.32 -11.31
N ASP A 2 -8.82 -6.74 -10.84
CA ASP A 2 -9.33 -8.07 -11.16
C ASP A 2 -10.19 -8.04 -12.42
N PHE A 3 -10.96 -6.96 -12.61
CA PHE A 3 -11.82 -6.82 -13.78
C PHE A 3 -11.82 -5.38 -14.30
N ILE A 4 -11.92 -5.25 -15.63
CA ILE A 4 -12.11 -3.98 -16.32
C ILE A 4 -13.35 -4.13 -17.20
N PHE A 5 -14.32 -3.25 -16.98
CA PHE A 5 -15.50 -3.10 -17.82
C PHE A 5 -15.38 -1.82 -18.65
N LYS A 6 -16.39 -1.51 -19.46
CA LYS A 6 -16.35 -0.38 -20.40
C LYS A 6 -15.85 0.94 -19.79
N ASP A 7 -16.22 1.24 -18.54
CA ASP A 7 -15.95 2.50 -17.83
C ASP A 7 -15.79 2.30 -16.32
N VAL A 8 -15.50 1.06 -15.90
CA VAL A 8 -15.36 0.68 -14.49
C VAL A 8 -14.17 -0.23 -14.29
N ILE A 9 -13.33 0.10 -13.33
CA ILE A 9 -12.31 -0.81 -12.78
C ILE A 9 -12.83 -1.43 -11.49
N VAL A 10 -12.66 -2.72 -11.34
CA VAL A 10 -13.16 -3.49 -10.19
C VAL A 10 -12.01 -4.24 -9.54
N ASP A 11 -11.97 -4.21 -8.22
CA ASP A 11 -11.11 -5.03 -7.39
C ASP A 11 -11.98 -5.86 -6.44
N LEU A 12 -11.79 -7.19 -6.47
CA LEU A 12 -12.54 -8.15 -5.69
C LEU A 12 -11.75 -8.57 -4.45
N LYS A 13 -12.35 -8.43 -3.29
CA LYS A 13 -11.78 -8.82 -2.00
C LYS A 13 -12.62 -9.93 -1.37
N THR A 14 -11.98 -11.04 -1.02
CA THR A 14 -12.60 -12.05 -0.18
C THR A 14 -12.42 -11.69 1.29
N THR A 15 -13.44 -11.95 2.10
CA THR A 15 -13.41 -11.62 3.53
C THR A 15 -14.26 -12.59 4.34
N ALA A 16 -13.82 -12.91 5.55
CA ALA A 16 -14.64 -13.68 6.49
C ALA A 16 -15.77 -12.84 7.11
N ARG A 17 -15.54 -11.53 7.28
CA ARG A 17 -16.49 -10.57 7.86
C ARG A 17 -16.65 -9.38 6.92
N MET A 18 -17.90 -9.12 6.52
CA MET A 18 -18.22 -8.01 5.63
C MET A 18 -17.89 -6.66 6.28
N PRO A 19 -17.06 -5.81 5.66
CA PRO A 19 -16.77 -4.49 6.18
C PRO A 19 -17.95 -3.53 5.92
N SER A 20 -18.10 -2.54 6.78
CA SER A 20 -19.10 -1.46 6.61
C SER A 20 -18.65 -0.40 5.60
N LYS A 21 -17.35 -0.32 5.32
CA LYS A 21 -16.73 0.58 4.34
C LYS A 21 -15.40 -0.02 3.87
N PRO A 22 -14.89 0.37 2.68
CA PRO A 22 -13.55 -0.02 2.23
C PRO A 22 -12.47 0.49 3.19
N THR A 23 -11.43 -0.32 3.38
CA THR A 23 -10.26 0.11 4.14
C THR A 23 -9.49 1.18 3.36
N ASP A 24 -8.71 2.01 4.06
CA ASP A 24 -7.85 3.00 3.41
C ASP A 24 -6.77 2.35 2.52
N ALA A 25 -6.33 1.13 2.87
CA ALA A 25 -5.43 0.36 2.01
C ALA A 25 -6.08 0.01 0.67
N ASN A 26 -7.33 -0.45 0.67
CA ASN A 26 -8.06 -0.76 -0.56
C ASN A 26 -8.38 0.51 -1.36
N LYS A 27 -8.70 1.62 -0.70
CA LYS A 27 -8.89 2.93 -1.36
C LYS A 27 -7.60 3.41 -2.03
N ARG A 28 -6.44 3.29 -1.36
CA ARG A 28 -5.13 3.61 -1.96
C ARG A 28 -4.83 2.74 -3.17
N GLN A 29 -5.11 1.45 -3.09
CA GLN A 29 -4.95 0.54 -4.23
C GLN A 29 -5.79 0.99 -5.43
N MET A 30 -7.06 1.33 -5.22
CA MET A 30 -7.92 1.85 -6.28
C MET A 30 -7.46 3.21 -6.81
N ALA A 31 -6.92 4.06 -5.96
CA ALA A 31 -6.35 5.34 -6.37
C ALA A 31 -5.13 5.18 -7.29
N ILE A 32 -4.28 4.16 -7.05
CA ILE A 32 -3.17 3.80 -7.95
C ILE A 32 -3.73 3.31 -9.30
N TYR A 33 -4.71 2.42 -9.29
CA TYR A 33 -5.33 1.91 -10.51
C TYR A 33 -5.96 3.02 -11.36
N SER A 34 -6.58 4.00 -10.70
CA SER A 34 -7.18 5.16 -11.36
C SER A 34 -6.17 6.10 -12.02
N LEU A 35 -4.87 6.00 -11.71
CA LEU A 35 -3.84 6.71 -12.49
C LEU A 35 -3.70 6.15 -13.90
N ALA A 36 -3.83 4.83 -14.07
CA ALA A 36 -3.83 4.18 -15.37
C ALA A 36 -5.18 4.27 -16.11
N TYR A 37 -6.26 4.48 -15.37
CA TYR A 37 -7.64 4.53 -15.88
C TYR A 37 -8.37 5.78 -15.35
N PRO A 38 -7.94 7.00 -15.74
CA PRO A 38 -8.39 8.25 -15.09
C PRO A 38 -9.88 8.58 -15.27
N ASN A 39 -10.52 8.01 -16.29
CA ASN A 39 -11.94 8.25 -16.60
C ASN A 39 -12.85 7.10 -16.17
N TYR A 40 -12.30 6.11 -15.48
CA TYR A 40 -13.05 4.93 -15.03
C TYR A 40 -13.53 5.13 -13.59
N ARG A 41 -14.76 4.69 -13.32
CA ARG A 41 -15.25 4.55 -11.96
C ARG A 41 -14.49 3.43 -11.24
N ALA A 42 -14.17 3.62 -9.98
CA ALA A 42 -13.45 2.67 -9.16
C ALA A 42 -14.40 1.98 -8.17
N ASP A 43 -14.63 0.68 -8.36
CA ASP A 43 -15.49 -0.14 -7.51
C ASP A 43 -14.67 -1.20 -6.76
N VAL A 44 -14.92 -1.34 -5.45
CA VAL A 44 -14.39 -2.45 -4.64
C VAL A 44 -15.54 -3.36 -4.26
N PHE A 45 -15.39 -4.63 -4.59
CA PHE A 45 -16.34 -5.66 -4.24
C PHE A 45 -15.80 -6.50 -3.09
N TYR A 46 -16.62 -6.75 -2.08
CA TYR A 46 -16.30 -7.69 -1.02
C TYR A 46 -17.23 -8.89 -1.12
N ALA A 47 -16.63 -10.07 -1.13
CA ALA A 47 -17.34 -11.35 -1.12
C ALA A 47 -17.02 -12.12 0.16
N SER A 48 -18.03 -12.61 0.85
CA SER A 48 -17.94 -13.56 1.94
C SER A 48 -18.81 -14.79 1.63
N PRO A 49 -18.68 -15.90 2.39
CA PRO A 49 -19.53 -17.07 2.18
C PRO A 49 -21.05 -16.79 2.31
N LYS A 50 -21.41 -15.68 2.97
CA LYS A 50 -22.81 -15.35 3.30
C LYS A 50 -23.32 -14.08 2.64
N ALA A 51 -22.44 -13.24 2.11
CA ALA A 51 -22.83 -11.91 1.63
C ALA A 51 -21.86 -11.39 0.56
N PHE A 52 -22.39 -10.47 -0.23
CA PHE A 52 -21.64 -9.74 -1.24
C PHE A 52 -21.99 -8.26 -1.13
N ASN A 53 -21.00 -7.39 -1.16
CA ASN A 53 -21.22 -5.95 -1.09
C ASN A 53 -20.31 -5.20 -2.08
N LYS A 54 -20.82 -4.10 -2.59
CA LYS A 54 -20.11 -3.21 -3.52
C LYS A 54 -19.97 -1.83 -2.92
N PHE A 55 -18.77 -1.28 -3.02
CA PHE A 55 -18.48 0.11 -2.67
C PHE A 55 -17.89 0.85 -3.88
N ILE A 56 -18.47 1.99 -4.18
CA ILE A 56 -17.95 2.93 -5.17
C ILE A 56 -17.02 3.89 -4.43
N ILE A 57 -15.78 3.98 -4.87
CA ILE A 57 -14.84 4.96 -4.31
C ILE A 57 -15.06 6.28 -5.06
N ASN A 58 -15.46 7.30 -4.34
CA ASN A 58 -15.74 8.59 -4.97
C ASN A 58 -14.46 9.29 -5.43
N GLU A 59 -14.60 10.19 -6.39
CA GLU A 59 -13.48 10.90 -7.01
C GLU A 59 -12.66 11.72 -6.00
N LYS A 60 -13.31 12.29 -4.99
CA LYS A 60 -12.64 13.07 -3.94
C LYS A 60 -11.71 12.20 -3.10
N GLU A 61 -12.15 10.98 -2.75
CA GLU A 61 -11.31 10.00 -2.04
C GLU A 61 -10.16 9.51 -2.93
N ILE A 62 -10.43 9.22 -4.20
CA ILE A 62 -9.38 8.86 -5.17
C ILE A 62 -8.30 9.94 -5.22
N LYS A 63 -8.67 11.20 -5.43
CA LYS A 63 -7.71 12.32 -5.49
C LYS A 63 -6.95 12.52 -4.19
N LEU A 64 -7.60 12.34 -3.04
CA LEU A 64 -6.94 12.42 -1.73
C LEU A 64 -5.84 11.36 -1.61
N HIS A 65 -6.18 10.11 -1.90
CA HIS A 65 -5.22 9.02 -1.81
C HIS A 65 -4.11 9.11 -2.86
N GLN A 66 -4.40 9.61 -4.07
CA GLN A 66 -3.36 9.90 -5.07
C GLN A 66 -2.35 10.94 -4.57
N LYS A 67 -2.80 12.03 -3.93
CA LYS A 67 -1.91 13.01 -3.30
C LYS A 67 -1.03 12.40 -2.21
N GLN A 68 -1.61 11.55 -1.36
CA GLN A 68 -0.86 10.84 -0.31
C GLN A 68 0.22 9.93 -0.89
N ILE A 69 -0.13 9.14 -1.92
CA ILE A 69 0.81 8.25 -2.61
C ILE A 69 1.93 9.04 -3.27
N HIS A 70 1.60 10.14 -3.94
CA HIS A 70 2.58 11.02 -4.56
C HIS A 70 3.56 11.61 -3.53
N SER A 71 3.06 12.06 -2.38
CA SER A 71 3.91 12.56 -1.29
C SER A 71 4.84 11.49 -0.74
N LEU A 72 4.35 10.26 -0.58
CA LEU A 72 5.16 9.11 -0.15
C LEU A 72 6.24 8.77 -1.18
N ALA A 73 5.91 8.78 -2.48
CA ALA A 73 6.87 8.53 -3.55
C ALA A 73 7.99 9.58 -3.57
N ILE A 74 7.63 10.86 -3.44
CA ILE A 74 8.63 11.95 -3.34
C ILE A 74 9.48 11.78 -2.10
N GLY A 75 8.89 11.42 -0.96
CA GLY A 75 9.63 11.14 0.29
C GLY A 75 10.65 10.03 0.10
N LEU A 76 10.24 8.92 -0.53
CA LEU A 76 11.13 7.81 -0.85
C LEU A 76 12.26 8.23 -1.80
N MET A 77 11.94 8.99 -2.87
CA MET A 77 12.97 9.47 -3.79
C MET A 77 13.99 10.38 -3.08
N LYS A 78 13.54 11.27 -2.20
CA LYS A 78 14.42 12.12 -1.40
C LYS A 78 15.30 11.30 -0.46
N PHE A 79 14.73 10.28 0.18
CA PHE A 79 15.48 9.36 1.03
C PHE A 79 16.56 8.63 0.24
N LEU A 80 16.23 8.05 -0.91
CA LEU A 80 17.18 7.35 -1.76
C LEU A 80 18.27 8.27 -2.35
N ALA A 81 18.03 9.58 -2.42
CA ALA A 81 19.00 10.57 -2.87
C ALA A 81 19.98 11.04 -1.77
N ILE A 82 19.84 10.57 -0.53
CA ILE A 82 20.73 10.93 0.57
C ILE A 82 22.13 10.33 0.35
N SER A 83 22.19 9.08 -0.11
CA SER A 83 23.44 8.36 -0.35
C SER A 83 23.26 7.26 -1.38
N ASP A 84 24.33 6.99 -2.15
CA ASP A 84 24.42 5.79 -3.00
C ASP A 84 24.83 4.54 -2.19
N ASP A 85 25.28 4.71 -0.95
CA ASP A 85 25.63 3.62 -0.07
C ASP A 85 24.39 3.05 0.64
N LYS A 86 24.12 1.77 0.36
CA LYS A 86 22.97 1.05 0.93
C LYS A 86 23.09 0.87 2.45
N GLU A 87 24.31 0.73 2.98
CA GLU A 87 24.54 0.57 4.41
C GLU A 87 24.26 1.88 5.14
N GLU A 88 24.69 3.00 4.56
CA GLU A 88 24.37 4.32 5.08
C GLU A 88 22.86 4.57 5.06
N LEU A 89 22.17 4.29 3.96
CA LEU A 89 20.71 4.42 3.87
C LEU A 89 20.00 3.52 4.89
N ALA A 90 20.43 2.25 5.01
CA ALA A 90 19.87 1.32 5.99
C ALA A 90 20.10 1.80 7.42
N SER A 91 21.18 2.53 7.65
CA SER A 91 21.54 3.04 8.95
C SER A 91 20.57 4.07 9.52
N ILE A 92 19.82 4.77 8.70
CA ILE A 92 18.82 5.78 9.11
C ILE A 92 17.38 5.27 9.13
N ILE A 93 17.17 3.98 8.85
CA ILE A 93 15.85 3.33 8.92
C ILE A 93 15.75 2.55 10.23
N HIS A 94 14.64 2.75 10.95
CA HIS A 94 14.28 1.87 12.06
C HIS A 94 13.19 0.89 11.61
N PRO A 95 13.51 -0.39 11.33
CA PRO A 95 12.52 -1.34 10.86
C PRO A 95 11.51 -1.71 11.95
N ASN A 96 10.25 -1.80 11.58
CA ASN A 96 9.25 -2.40 12.44
C ASN A 96 9.29 -3.93 12.30
N TYR A 97 10.08 -4.60 13.10
CA TYR A 97 10.27 -6.06 13.06
C TYR A 97 9.01 -6.86 13.43
N ASP A 98 8.02 -6.24 14.08
CA ASP A 98 6.75 -6.88 14.43
C ASP A 98 5.78 -6.94 13.25
N ALA A 99 6.06 -6.23 12.15
CA ALA A 99 5.23 -6.29 10.98
C ALA A 99 5.29 -7.69 10.34
N TRP A 100 4.13 -8.25 10.05
CA TRP A 100 3.97 -9.58 9.42
C TRP A 100 4.71 -9.74 8.08
N THR A 101 5.09 -8.63 7.44
CA THR A 101 5.86 -8.61 6.19
C THR A 101 7.33 -8.96 6.38
N TRP A 102 7.84 -8.98 7.62
CA TRP A 102 9.21 -9.34 7.93
C TRP A 102 9.34 -10.84 8.17
N SER A 103 9.98 -11.55 7.24
CA SER A 103 10.39 -12.95 7.47
C SER A 103 11.57 -13.01 8.44
N GLU A 104 11.77 -14.15 9.10
CA GLU A 104 12.92 -14.37 9.99
C GLU A 104 14.26 -14.17 9.24
N TYR A 105 14.32 -14.58 7.98
CA TYR A 105 15.46 -14.32 7.11
C TYR A 105 15.72 -12.82 6.95
N MET A 106 14.69 -12.01 6.66
CA MET A 106 14.84 -10.57 6.54
C MET A 106 15.28 -9.90 7.85
N LYS A 107 14.76 -10.37 8.97
CA LYS A 107 15.17 -9.90 10.30
C LYS A 107 16.66 -10.19 10.56
N GLU A 108 17.10 -11.42 10.24
CA GLU A 108 18.51 -11.82 10.38
C GLU A 108 19.43 -10.97 9.49
N GLN A 109 19.09 -10.77 8.22
CA GLN A 109 19.90 -9.97 7.32
C GLN A 109 19.95 -8.49 7.76
N SER A 110 18.82 -7.91 8.13
CA SER A 110 18.76 -6.53 8.59
C SER A 110 19.52 -6.31 9.90
N SER A 111 19.52 -7.29 10.81
CA SER A 111 20.26 -7.20 12.08
C SER A 111 21.77 -7.10 11.88
N LYS A 112 22.31 -7.63 10.77
CA LYS A 112 23.75 -7.51 10.44
C LYS A 112 24.11 -6.09 10.06
N ILE A 113 23.20 -5.35 9.43
CA ILE A 113 23.37 -3.97 9.02
C ILE A 113 23.11 -3.04 10.21
N ILE A 114 22.10 -3.34 11.02
CA ILE A 114 21.62 -2.50 12.13
C ILE A 114 22.40 -2.73 13.42
N LYS A 115 23.27 -3.73 13.51
CA LYS A 115 24.18 -3.93 14.66
C LYS A 115 25.06 -2.71 14.98
N GLN A 116 25.21 -1.79 14.06
CA GLN A 116 25.86 -0.50 14.32
C GLN A 116 25.02 0.45 15.22
N TRP A 117 23.76 0.08 15.53
CA TRP A 117 22.81 0.91 16.32
C TRP A 117 22.52 0.36 17.72
N SER A 118 23.00 -0.83 18.06
CA SER A 118 22.94 -1.27 19.44
C SER A 118 23.92 -0.40 20.22
N TYR A 119 23.41 0.49 21.03
CA TYR A 119 24.17 1.11 22.11
C TYR A 119 24.79 -0.03 22.93
N GLU A 120 26.08 -0.23 22.83
CA GLU A 120 26.83 -0.94 23.86
C GLU A 120 26.89 -0.09 25.13
#